data_77465ad80f407a9ec8084ad7bf40ca98
#
_entry.id   77465ad80f407a9ec8084ad7bf40ca98
#
_cell.length_a   1.000
_cell.length_b   1.000
_cell.length_c   1.000
_cell.angle_alpha   90.00
_cell.angle_beta   90.00
_cell.angle_gamma   90.00
#
_symmetry.space_group_name_H-M   'P 1'
#
loop_
_entity.id
_entity.type
_entity.pdbx_description
1 polymer ?
#
loop_
_entity_poly.entity_id
_entity_poly.type
_entity_poly.pdbx_seq_one_letter_code
_entity_poly.pdbx_strand_id
1 'polypeptide(L)'
;MPPHAHRIPVLLLGLLLWSCGGVAPRPERQKAFTGTTKEAAPPPMAVGRTAPDRYGIVLATFPGAGSAEAATSLRLQLGSAFPGLASMIRIHERRSGWGVAFGDYTSFDDPRVPSDIEMIRRLRGPRGNQLFPQVLLTRFRAPRSMSDLHPLDLWSVRQEYPNVDPLYTLDIAIWGDFESGQWSASKRRTTAEQYAAEVRTRGYESWFYHDEDRQLSSVTVGLFDHYAIDAETGFYSMDVEAVLAEFPERLVNGEPLMEYRNPGDHSMGMRAQQPRLVEVPLE
;
A
#
# COMPACT_ATOMS: atom_id res chain seq x y z
N MET A 1 75.10 -9.84 33.61
CA MET A 1 74.96 -9.24 34.93
C MET A 1 73.56 -8.71 35.09
N PRO A 2 72.74 -9.27 35.98
CA PRO A 2 71.50 -8.63 36.46
C PRO A 2 71.87 -7.73 37.65
N PRO A 3 71.00 -6.86 38.11
CA PRO A 3 69.96 -7.13 39.08
C PRO A 3 68.77 -6.13 38.92
N HIS A 4 67.72 -6.09 39.59
CA HIS A 4 67.17 -6.56 40.88
C HIS A 4 65.63 -6.44 40.80
N ALA A 5 65.01 -7.40 41.37
CA ALA A 5 63.58 -7.40 41.65
C ALA A 5 63.25 -6.44 42.82
N HIS A 6 62.11 -5.79 42.75
CA HIS A 6 61.37 -5.35 43.93
C HIS A 6 59.94 -5.76 43.83
N ARG A 7 59.61 -6.73 44.71
CA ARG A 7 58.24 -7.11 45.06
C ARG A 7 57.72 -6.09 46.07
N ILE A 8 56.52 -5.63 45.89
CA ILE A 8 55.70 -5.00 46.92
C ILE A 8 54.32 -5.67 46.89
N PRO A 9 53.71 -5.94 48.04
CA PRO A 9 52.63 -6.92 48.15
C PRO A 9 51.24 -6.32 47.99
N VAL A 10 50.40 -7.23 47.60
CA VAL A 10 48.95 -7.26 47.60
C VAL A 10 48.32 -6.65 48.85
N LEU A 11 47.32 -5.81 48.64
CA LEU A 11 46.27 -5.58 49.58
C LEU A 11 44.94 -5.75 48.85
N LEU A 12 44.31 -6.87 49.12
CA LEU A 12 42.94 -7.19 48.81
C LEU A 12 42.04 -6.21 49.58
N LEU A 13 41.27 -5.42 48.84
CA LEU A 13 40.04 -4.85 49.40
C LEU A 13 38.90 -5.13 48.45
N GLY A 14 38.10 -6.10 48.80
CA GLY A 14 36.86 -6.43 48.14
C GLY A 14 35.84 -5.32 48.34
N LEU A 15 35.39 -4.78 47.21
CA LEU A 15 34.18 -3.98 47.15
C LEU A 15 33.22 -4.68 46.18
N LEU A 16 32.32 -5.45 46.77
CA LEU A 16 31.10 -5.94 46.14
C LEU A 16 30.24 -4.72 45.79
N LEU A 17 30.41 -4.20 44.58
CA LEU A 17 29.40 -3.33 43.95
C LEU A 17 28.37 -4.24 43.29
N TRP A 18 27.27 -4.42 43.96
CA TRP A 18 26.03 -4.89 43.36
C TRP A 18 25.61 -3.85 42.32
N SER A 19 25.96 -4.09 41.08
CA SER A 19 25.38 -3.41 39.95
C SER A 19 23.96 -3.92 39.80
N CYS A 20 22.99 -3.19 40.38
CA CYS A 20 21.61 -3.27 39.97
C CYS A 20 21.57 -2.82 38.52
N GLY A 21 21.62 -3.77 37.60
CA GLY A 21 21.25 -3.57 36.20
C GLY A 21 19.79 -3.14 36.16
N GLY A 22 19.58 -1.84 36.18
CA GLY A 22 18.30 -1.26 35.81
C GLY A 22 18.05 -1.63 34.34
N VAL A 23 17.23 -2.66 34.16
CA VAL A 23 16.60 -2.92 32.87
C VAL A 23 15.84 -1.63 32.53
N ALA A 24 16.30 -0.90 31.53
CA ALA A 24 15.56 0.22 30.99
C ALA A 24 14.13 -0.27 30.69
N PRO A 25 13.08 0.46 31.09
CA PRO A 25 11.74 0.05 30.77
C PRO A 25 11.67 -0.06 29.26
N ARG A 26 11.43 -1.29 28.81
CA ARG A 26 11.11 -1.60 27.43
C ARG A 26 9.95 -0.69 27.06
N PRO A 27 9.99 0.10 25.96
CA PRO A 27 8.85 0.91 25.57
C PRO A 27 7.65 -0.03 25.56
N GLU A 28 6.59 0.40 26.23
CA GLU A 28 5.34 -0.35 26.34
C GLU A 28 4.96 -0.75 24.92
N ARG A 29 5.04 -2.05 24.61
CA ARG A 29 4.53 -2.60 23.37
C ARG A 29 3.09 -2.10 23.28
N GLN A 30 2.80 -1.28 22.30
CA GLN A 30 1.42 -1.09 21.88
C GLN A 30 0.90 -2.52 21.68
N LYS A 31 -0.04 -2.90 22.54
CA LYS A 31 -0.62 -4.25 22.54
C LYS A 31 -1.10 -4.50 21.13
N ALA A 32 -0.59 -5.56 20.51
CA ALA A 32 -1.25 -6.15 19.35
C ALA A 32 -2.73 -6.19 19.68
N PHE A 33 -3.55 -5.57 18.85
CA PHE A 33 -4.96 -5.34 19.12
C PHE A 33 -5.69 -6.66 19.34
N THR A 34 -5.76 -7.12 20.57
CA THR A 34 -6.71 -8.14 21.00
C THR A 34 -7.87 -7.43 21.72
N GLY A 35 -8.55 -6.58 20.97
CA GLY A 35 -9.76 -5.93 21.43
C GLY A 35 -10.97 -6.79 21.09
N THR A 36 -11.37 -7.66 22.00
CA THR A 36 -12.68 -8.32 21.99
C THR A 36 -13.78 -7.28 22.18
N THR A 37 -14.20 -6.64 21.13
CA THR A 37 -15.49 -5.94 21.12
C THR A 37 -16.43 -6.73 20.22
N LYS A 38 -17.35 -7.43 20.88
CA LYS A 38 -18.45 -8.15 20.25
C LYS A 38 -19.49 -7.10 19.81
N GLU A 39 -19.20 -6.40 18.73
CA GLU A 39 -20.13 -5.49 18.09
C GLU A 39 -20.77 -6.19 16.89
N ALA A 40 -22.10 -6.16 16.85
CA ALA A 40 -22.86 -6.78 15.75
C ALA A 40 -22.45 -6.11 14.43
N ALA A 41 -22.19 -6.93 13.41
CA ALA A 41 -21.85 -6.44 12.08
C ALA A 41 -22.87 -5.40 11.58
N PRO A 42 -22.45 -4.22 11.16
CA PRO A 42 -23.35 -3.25 10.58
C PRO A 42 -23.96 -3.81 9.29
N PRO A 43 -25.22 -3.45 8.97
CA PRO A 43 -25.85 -3.88 7.74
C PRO A 43 -25.05 -3.40 6.53
N PRO A 44 -25.06 -4.14 5.40
CA PRO A 44 -24.33 -3.76 4.21
C PRO A 44 -24.78 -2.37 3.73
N MET A 45 -23.89 -1.39 3.83
CA MET A 45 -24.15 -0.05 3.34
C MET A 45 -23.86 0.04 1.85
N ALA A 46 -24.72 0.76 1.14
CA ALA A 46 -24.53 1.03 -0.27
C ALA A 46 -23.17 1.67 -0.51
N VAL A 47 -22.37 1.06 -1.41
CA VAL A 47 -21.06 1.55 -1.83
C VAL A 47 -21.17 2.99 -2.27
N GLY A 48 -20.49 3.90 -1.57
CA GLY A 48 -20.39 5.31 -1.96
C GLY A 48 -19.92 5.41 -3.41
N ARG A 49 -20.63 6.18 -4.25
CA ARG A 49 -20.23 6.44 -5.62
C ARG A 49 -18.89 7.16 -5.61
N THR A 50 -17.82 6.43 -5.90
CA THR A 50 -16.55 7.03 -6.26
C THR A 50 -16.76 7.88 -7.50
N ALA A 51 -16.26 9.11 -7.51
CA ALA A 51 -16.25 9.92 -8.74
C ALA A 51 -15.60 9.10 -9.87
N PRO A 52 -16.08 9.19 -11.11
CA PRO A 52 -15.53 8.41 -12.20
C PRO A 52 -14.06 8.79 -12.42
N ASP A 53 -13.27 7.77 -12.75
CA ASP A 53 -11.87 7.99 -13.09
C ASP A 53 -11.75 8.98 -14.25
N ARG A 54 -10.68 9.75 -14.20
CA ARG A 54 -10.30 10.67 -15.25
C ARG A 54 -8.98 10.25 -15.84
N TYR A 55 -8.78 10.56 -17.10
CA TYR A 55 -7.56 10.30 -17.83
C TYR A 55 -6.97 11.60 -18.34
N GLY A 56 -5.65 11.68 -18.39
CA GLY A 56 -4.95 12.83 -18.94
C GLY A 56 -3.61 12.43 -19.53
N ILE A 57 -3.13 13.19 -20.49
CA ILE A 57 -1.85 13.01 -21.13
C ILE A 57 -0.79 13.66 -20.25
N VAL A 58 0.05 12.87 -19.59
CA VAL A 58 1.10 13.37 -18.68
C VAL A 58 2.18 14.07 -19.48
N LEU A 59 2.43 15.33 -19.14
CA LEU A 59 3.46 16.19 -19.71
C LEU A 59 4.76 16.17 -18.89
N ALA A 60 4.64 16.18 -17.56
CA ALA A 60 5.76 16.13 -16.63
C ALA A 60 5.34 15.59 -15.28
N THR A 61 6.30 15.04 -14.54
CA THR A 61 6.13 14.61 -13.13
C THR A 61 7.26 15.18 -12.29
N PHE A 62 6.94 15.60 -11.07
CA PHE A 62 7.85 16.22 -10.11
C PHE A 62 7.78 15.41 -8.80
N PRO A 63 8.82 14.66 -8.44
CA PRO A 63 8.84 13.91 -7.21
C PRO A 63 9.28 14.77 -6.02
N GLY A 64 8.86 14.40 -4.80
CA GLY A 64 9.39 14.91 -3.54
C GLY A 64 8.90 16.31 -3.14
N ALA A 65 9.60 16.89 -2.17
CA ALA A 65 9.29 18.22 -1.63
C ALA A 65 9.44 19.31 -2.70
N GLY A 66 8.56 20.33 -2.67
CA GLY A 66 8.53 21.41 -3.66
C GLY A 66 7.92 21.03 -5.02
N SER A 67 7.43 19.79 -5.14
CA SER A 67 6.86 19.29 -6.40
C SER A 67 5.56 19.99 -6.81
N ALA A 68 4.76 20.45 -5.84
CA ALA A 68 3.53 21.23 -6.10
C ALA A 68 3.83 22.58 -6.74
N GLU A 69 4.83 23.30 -6.24
CA GLU A 69 5.29 24.57 -6.75
C GLU A 69 5.90 24.42 -8.15
N ALA A 70 6.70 23.36 -8.35
CA ALA A 70 7.28 23.07 -9.67
C ALA A 70 6.19 22.74 -10.71
N ALA A 71 5.20 21.93 -10.36
CA ALA A 71 4.07 21.61 -11.22
C ALA A 71 3.23 22.87 -11.54
N THR A 72 2.98 23.70 -10.54
CA THR A 72 2.27 24.97 -10.71
C THR A 72 3.02 25.92 -11.64
N SER A 73 4.33 26.06 -11.44
CA SER A 73 5.20 26.87 -12.28
C SER A 73 5.17 26.41 -13.73
N LEU A 74 5.33 25.11 -13.97
CA LEU A 74 5.26 24.56 -15.33
C LEU A 74 3.88 24.79 -15.97
N ARG A 75 2.78 24.59 -15.24
CA ARG A 75 1.44 24.86 -15.74
C ARG A 75 1.28 26.30 -16.18
N LEU A 76 1.77 27.27 -15.41
CA LEU A 76 1.70 28.69 -15.72
C LEU A 76 2.57 29.03 -16.95
N GLN A 77 3.78 28.48 -17.04
CA GLN A 77 4.67 28.67 -18.20
C GLN A 77 4.04 28.14 -19.48
N LEU A 78 3.46 26.94 -19.43
CA LEU A 78 2.79 26.34 -20.59
C LEU A 78 1.52 27.13 -20.97
N GLY A 79 0.74 27.57 -19.99
CA GLY A 79 -0.44 28.41 -20.25
C GLY A 79 -0.10 29.76 -20.90
N SER A 80 1.04 30.34 -20.51
CA SER A 80 1.54 31.57 -21.12
C SER A 80 2.08 31.36 -22.54
N ALA A 81 2.85 30.27 -22.73
CA ALA A 81 3.43 29.96 -24.04
C ALA A 81 2.40 29.46 -25.07
N PHE A 82 1.36 28.77 -24.57
CA PHE A 82 0.30 28.20 -25.41
C PHE A 82 -1.09 28.55 -24.86
N PRO A 83 -1.56 29.80 -25.00
CA PRO A 83 -2.83 30.25 -24.39
C PRO A 83 -4.02 29.39 -24.76
N GLY A 84 -4.08 28.89 -26.00
CA GLY A 84 -5.15 28.01 -26.47
C GLY A 84 -5.22 26.64 -25.77
N LEU A 85 -4.19 26.24 -25.05
CA LEU A 85 -4.12 24.97 -24.30
C LEU A 85 -4.28 25.15 -22.78
N ALA A 86 -4.22 26.40 -22.31
CA ALA A 86 -4.15 26.71 -20.88
C ALA A 86 -5.29 26.10 -20.05
N SER A 87 -6.51 26.10 -20.58
CA SER A 87 -7.70 25.54 -19.92
C SER A 87 -7.70 24.01 -19.82
N MET A 88 -6.91 23.35 -20.65
CA MET A 88 -6.79 21.88 -20.66
C MET A 88 -5.62 21.37 -19.85
N ILE A 89 -4.73 22.25 -19.35
CA ILE A 89 -3.57 21.87 -18.55
C ILE A 89 -3.95 21.87 -17.07
N ARG A 90 -3.81 20.71 -16.43
CA ARG A 90 -4.15 20.48 -15.03
C ARG A 90 -2.95 19.96 -14.25
N ILE A 91 -2.95 20.21 -12.96
CA ILE A 91 -2.02 19.57 -12.02
C ILE A 91 -2.76 18.52 -11.22
N HIS A 92 -2.08 17.42 -10.97
CA HIS A 92 -2.60 16.29 -10.21
C HIS A 92 -1.60 15.87 -9.14
N GLU A 93 -2.09 15.67 -7.94
CA GLU A 93 -1.31 15.03 -6.89
C GLU A 93 -1.10 13.55 -7.23
N ARG A 94 0.05 13.02 -6.85
CA ARG A 94 0.44 11.62 -7.04
C ARG A 94 1.15 11.14 -5.79
N ARG A 95 1.17 9.82 -5.57
CA ARG A 95 1.81 9.19 -4.38
C ARG A 95 3.22 9.73 -4.07
N SER A 96 4.02 10.05 -5.08
CA SER A 96 5.42 10.48 -4.91
C SER A 96 5.67 11.94 -5.31
N GLY A 97 4.62 12.78 -5.40
CA GLY A 97 4.76 14.18 -5.79
C GLY A 97 3.61 14.68 -6.66
N TRP A 98 3.89 15.54 -7.63
CA TRP A 98 2.88 16.18 -8.48
C TRP A 98 3.15 15.96 -9.96
N GLY A 99 2.08 15.93 -10.75
CA GLY A 99 2.13 15.83 -12.21
C GLY A 99 1.40 16.97 -12.90
N VAL A 100 1.87 17.31 -14.09
CA VAL A 100 1.18 18.20 -15.03
C VAL A 100 0.65 17.36 -16.18
N ALA A 101 -0.64 17.45 -16.45
CA ALA A 101 -1.29 16.69 -17.52
C ALA A 101 -2.15 17.60 -18.40
N PHE A 102 -2.32 17.18 -19.64
CA PHE A 102 -3.22 17.78 -20.61
C PHE A 102 -4.46 16.92 -20.81
N GLY A 103 -5.60 17.57 -20.95
CA GLY A 103 -6.89 16.92 -21.21
C GLY A 103 -7.61 16.47 -19.95
N ASP A 104 -8.84 16.05 -20.15
CA ASP A 104 -9.73 15.47 -19.14
C ASP A 104 -10.65 14.49 -19.85
N TYR A 105 -10.19 13.23 -19.94
CA TYR A 105 -10.87 12.19 -20.69
C TYR A 105 -11.60 11.26 -19.73
N THR A 106 -12.69 10.66 -20.19
CA THR A 106 -13.54 9.76 -19.38
C THR A 106 -13.21 8.30 -19.55
N SER A 107 -12.42 7.96 -20.57
CA SER A 107 -11.96 6.58 -20.81
C SER A 107 -10.58 6.57 -21.45
N PHE A 108 -9.94 5.41 -21.41
CA PHE A 108 -8.67 5.18 -22.11
C PHE A 108 -8.82 5.28 -23.63
N ASP A 109 -9.98 4.89 -24.15
CA ASP A 109 -10.30 4.84 -25.58
C ASP A 109 -11.03 6.10 -26.06
N ASP A 110 -10.92 7.22 -25.33
CA ASP A 110 -11.54 8.49 -25.75
C ASP A 110 -11.01 8.89 -27.14
N PRO A 111 -11.89 9.13 -28.13
CA PRO A 111 -11.49 9.37 -29.50
C PRO A 111 -10.64 10.64 -29.72
N ARG A 112 -10.61 11.55 -28.74
CA ARG A 112 -9.77 12.77 -28.78
C ARG A 112 -8.30 12.47 -28.48
N VAL A 113 -8.01 11.43 -27.73
CA VAL A 113 -6.67 11.12 -27.22
C VAL A 113 -5.61 11.03 -28.32
N PRO A 114 -5.79 10.28 -29.41
CA PRO A 114 -4.77 10.17 -30.45
C PRO A 114 -4.40 11.52 -31.08
N SER A 115 -5.41 12.37 -31.40
CA SER A 115 -5.17 13.71 -31.99
C SER A 115 -4.46 14.64 -31.00
N ASP A 116 -4.82 14.58 -29.72
CA ASP A 116 -4.25 15.43 -28.70
C ASP A 116 -2.79 15.02 -28.39
N ILE A 117 -2.47 13.72 -28.38
CA ILE A 117 -1.08 13.21 -28.28
C ILE A 117 -0.24 13.76 -29.43
N GLU A 118 -0.73 13.69 -30.67
CA GLU A 118 -0.01 14.21 -31.83
C GLU A 118 0.17 15.73 -31.78
N MET A 119 -0.85 16.48 -31.35
CA MET A 119 -0.75 17.92 -31.12
C MET A 119 0.33 18.25 -30.10
N ILE A 120 0.35 17.57 -28.93
CA ILE A 120 1.32 17.82 -27.89
C ILE A 120 2.74 17.48 -28.33
N ARG A 121 2.94 16.41 -29.08
CA ARG A 121 4.24 16.04 -29.64
C ARG A 121 4.77 17.07 -30.65
N ARG A 122 3.91 17.85 -31.27
CA ARG A 122 4.28 18.93 -32.21
C ARG A 122 4.68 20.22 -31.49
N LEU A 123 4.43 20.37 -30.20
CA LEU A 123 4.80 21.58 -29.49
C LEU A 123 6.33 21.74 -29.46
N ARG A 124 6.76 22.98 -29.75
CA ARG A 124 8.17 23.34 -29.82
C ARG A 124 8.49 24.45 -28.83
N GLY A 125 9.62 24.31 -28.20
CA GLY A 125 10.18 25.37 -27.38
C GLY A 125 10.76 26.53 -28.20
N PRO A 126 11.21 27.60 -27.53
CA PRO A 126 11.76 28.79 -28.20
C PRO A 126 12.99 28.48 -29.09
N ARG A 127 13.69 27.38 -28.82
CA ARG A 127 14.85 26.92 -29.60
C ARG A 127 14.49 25.92 -30.70
N GLY A 128 13.20 25.68 -30.96
CA GLY A 128 12.71 24.72 -31.94
C GLY A 128 12.74 23.25 -31.47
N ASN A 129 13.25 22.96 -30.28
CA ASN A 129 13.27 21.64 -29.71
C ASN A 129 11.84 21.18 -29.37
N GLN A 130 11.59 19.88 -29.48
CA GLN A 130 10.35 19.25 -29.05
C GLN A 130 10.26 19.33 -27.53
N LEU A 131 9.13 19.84 -27.02
CA LEU A 131 8.94 19.98 -25.56
C LEU A 131 8.58 18.65 -24.89
N PHE A 132 7.73 17.85 -25.54
CA PHE A 132 7.20 16.60 -25.00
C PHE A 132 7.39 15.46 -25.99
N PRO A 133 8.60 14.89 -26.10
CA PRO A 133 8.88 13.80 -27.04
C PRO A 133 8.18 12.50 -26.62
N GLN A 134 8.00 12.29 -25.32
CA GLN A 134 7.33 11.13 -24.76
C GLN A 134 6.17 11.61 -23.89
N VAL A 135 4.97 11.22 -24.26
CA VAL A 135 3.75 11.49 -23.49
C VAL A 135 2.97 10.20 -23.37
N LEU A 136 2.35 10.02 -22.21
CA LEU A 136 1.57 8.84 -21.88
C LEU A 136 0.18 9.26 -21.40
N LEU A 137 -0.86 8.60 -21.90
CA LEU A 137 -2.16 8.67 -21.29
C LEU A 137 -2.13 7.93 -19.96
N THR A 138 -2.54 8.60 -18.90
CA THR A 138 -2.51 8.06 -17.54
C THR A 138 -3.87 8.27 -16.90
N ARG A 139 -4.28 7.28 -16.12
CA ARG A 139 -5.47 7.36 -15.28
C ARG A 139 -5.17 8.18 -14.03
N PHE A 140 -6.04 9.12 -13.72
CA PHE A 140 -6.07 9.87 -12.48
C PHE A 140 -7.28 9.42 -11.67
N ARG A 141 -7.03 8.79 -10.56
CA ARG A 141 -8.10 8.44 -9.65
C ARG A 141 -8.63 9.69 -8.97
N ALA A 142 -9.95 9.78 -8.85
CA ALA A 142 -10.52 10.76 -7.93
C ALA A 142 -10.12 10.38 -6.52
N PRO A 143 -9.72 11.36 -5.66
CA PRO A 143 -9.52 11.09 -4.25
C PRO A 143 -10.77 10.42 -3.69
N ARG A 144 -10.62 9.31 -3.00
CA ARG A 144 -11.75 8.70 -2.30
C ARG A 144 -12.17 9.63 -1.17
N SER A 145 -13.48 9.84 -1.02
CA SER A 145 -14.00 10.52 0.15
C SER A 145 -13.79 9.62 1.37
N MET A 146 -12.94 10.05 2.28
CA MET A 146 -12.68 9.31 3.53
C MET A 146 -13.92 9.27 4.43
N SER A 147 -14.87 10.22 4.27
CA SER A 147 -16.10 10.28 5.07
C SER A 147 -17.11 9.17 4.73
N ASP A 148 -16.99 8.56 3.55
CA ASP A 148 -17.95 7.58 3.03
C ASP A 148 -17.39 6.15 3.02
N LEU A 149 -16.22 5.94 3.67
CA LEU A 149 -15.62 4.62 3.76
C LEU A 149 -16.43 3.70 4.68
N HIS A 150 -16.60 2.46 4.24
CA HIS A 150 -17.13 1.42 5.10
C HIS A 150 -16.15 1.17 6.27
N PRO A 151 -16.62 0.95 7.51
CA PRO A 151 -15.72 0.71 8.66
C PRO A 151 -14.78 -0.48 8.49
N LEU A 152 -15.12 -1.44 7.63
CA LEU A 152 -14.28 -2.60 7.30
C LEU A 152 -13.46 -2.40 6.01
N ASP A 153 -13.49 -1.24 5.38
CA ASP A 153 -12.60 -0.93 4.27
C ASP A 153 -11.18 -0.73 4.81
N LEU A 154 -10.21 -1.41 4.25
CA LEU A 154 -8.81 -1.34 4.68
C LEU A 154 -8.26 0.11 4.67
N TRP A 155 -8.82 0.98 3.85
CA TRP A 155 -8.46 2.40 3.82
C TRP A 155 -8.88 3.14 5.09
N SER A 156 -9.92 2.68 5.80
CA SER A 156 -10.34 3.30 7.06
C SER A 156 -9.22 3.24 8.12
N VAL A 157 -8.37 2.23 8.04
CA VAL A 157 -7.23 2.04 8.93
C VAL A 157 -6.24 3.21 8.87
N ARG A 158 -6.07 3.83 7.70
CA ARG A 158 -5.18 5.00 7.56
C ARG A 158 -5.68 6.25 8.29
N GLN A 159 -6.99 6.35 8.57
CA GLN A 159 -7.53 7.42 9.43
C GLN A 159 -7.12 7.22 10.88
N GLU A 160 -7.11 5.98 11.33
CA GLU A 160 -6.76 5.63 12.71
C GLU A 160 -5.24 5.66 12.93
N TYR A 161 -4.45 5.26 11.90
CA TYR A 161 -2.98 5.17 11.97
C TYR A 161 -2.29 6.04 10.90
N PRO A 162 -2.51 7.36 10.87
CA PRO A 162 -2.00 8.23 9.79
C PRO A 162 -0.48 8.36 9.78
N ASN A 163 0.18 8.12 10.92
CA ASN A 163 1.62 8.31 11.10
C ASN A 163 2.42 6.99 11.16
N VAL A 164 1.77 5.86 10.97
CA VAL A 164 2.44 4.55 10.96
C VAL A 164 2.81 4.19 9.54
N ASP A 165 4.12 4.19 9.25
CA ASP A 165 4.65 3.87 7.93
C ASP A 165 5.98 3.10 8.06
N PRO A 166 6.10 1.90 7.53
CA PRO A 166 5.05 1.10 6.87
C PRO A 166 4.01 0.54 7.86
N LEU A 167 2.80 0.36 7.38
CA LEU A 167 1.73 -0.37 8.06
C LEU A 167 1.36 -1.58 7.22
N TYR A 168 1.42 -2.77 7.81
CA TYR A 168 1.19 -4.04 7.13
C TYR A 168 -0.06 -4.75 7.62
N THR A 169 -0.55 -5.66 6.78
CA THR A 169 -1.64 -6.59 7.10
C THR A 169 -1.40 -7.90 6.35
N LEU A 170 -2.00 -9.01 6.79
CA LEU A 170 -1.92 -10.31 6.09
C LEU A 170 -3.06 -10.46 5.09
N ASP A 171 -2.74 -10.64 3.80
CA ASP A 171 -3.68 -10.93 2.72
C ASP A 171 -4.04 -12.43 2.75
N ILE A 172 -5.22 -12.73 3.32
CA ILE A 172 -5.70 -14.11 3.55
C ILE A 172 -6.60 -14.63 2.44
N ALA A 173 -7.26 -13.75 1.69
CA ALA A 173 -8.17 -14.17 0.62
C ALA A 173 -8.32 -13.12 -0.47
N ILE A 174 -8.50 -13.56 -1.71
CA ILE A 174 -8.81 -12.71 -2.86
C ILE A 174 -9.95 -13.31 -3.68
N TRP A 175 -10.75 -12.43 -4.28
CA TRP A 175 -11.78 -12.75 -5.27
C TRP A 175 -11.53 -11.98 -6.54
N GLY A 176 -11.56 -12.70 -7.67
CA GLY A 176 -11.34 -12.16 -9.00
C GLY A 176 -11.99 -13.04 -10.06
N ASP A 177 -12.22 -12.49 -11.23
CA ASP A 177 -12.82 -13.28 -12.32
C ASP A 177 -11.84 -14.25 -12.96
N PHE A 178 -10.57 -13.87 -13.07
CA PHE A 178 -9.50 -14.70 -13.64
C PHE A 178 -9.93 -15.39 -14.96
N GLU A 179 -10.66 -14.65 -15.80
CA GLU A 179 -11.19 -15.12 -17.10
C GLU A 179 -12.29 -16.20 -17.01
N SER A 180 -12.82 -16.47 -15.81
CA SER A 180 -13.86 -17.49 -15.60
C SER A 180 -15.26 -17.03 -16.03
N GLY A 181 -15.51 -15.72 -16.10
CA GLY A 181 -16.84 -15.14 -16.31
C GLY A 181 -17.81 -15.30 -15.11
N GLN A 182 -17.33 -15.88 -13.99
CA GLN A 182 -18.18 -16.23 -12.85
C GLN A 182 -18.22 -15.18 -11.74
N TRP A 183 -17.23 -14.28 -11.72
CA TRP A 183 -17.02 -13.31 -10.65
C TRP A 183 -17.21 -11.87 -11.13
N SER A 184 -18.47 -11.45 -11.26
CA SER A 184 -18.80 -10.06 -11.55
C SER A 184 -18.25 -9.11 -10.46
N ALA A 185 -18.09 -7.83 -10.80
CA ALA A 185 -17.61 -6.81 -9.85
C ALA A 185 -18.45 -6.79 -8.56
N SER A 186 -19.79 -6.85 -8.67
CA SER A 186 -20.68 -6.88 -7.52
C SER A 186 -20.48 -8.13 -6.67
N LYS A 187 -20.43 -9.31 -7.30
CA LYS A 187 -20.29 -10.59 -6.58
C LYS A 187 -18.99 -10.64 -5.78
N ARG A 188 -17.83 -10.30 -6.40
CA ARG A 188 -16.55 -10.35 -5.70
C ARG A 188 -16.46 -9.34 -4.55
N ARG A 189 -17.05 -8.13 -4.71
CA ARG A 189 -17.11 -7.12 -3.64
C ARG A 189 -17.93 -7.63 -2.47
N THR A 190 -19.19 -8.00 -2.71
CA THR A 190 -20.08 -8.48 -1.66
C THR A 190 -19.51 -9.71 -0.93
N THR A 191 -18.86 -10.63 -1.67
CA THR A 191 -18.25 -11.80 -1.04
C THR A 191 -17.06 -11.42 -0.14
N ALA A 192 -16.20 -10.50 -0.57
CA ALA A 192 -15.09 -10.04 0.27
C ALA A 192 -15.58 -9.30 1.52
N GLU A 193 -16.57 -8.42 1.39
CA GLU A 193 -17.21 -7.72 2.51
C GLU A 193 -17.80 -8.70 3.54
N GLN A 194 -18.53 -9.70 3.06
CA GLN A 194 -19.13 -10.74 3.91
C GLN A 194 -18.06 -11.57 4.61
N TYR A 195 -17.01 -11.97 3.89
CA TYR A 195 -15.93 -12.75 4.48
C TYR A 195 -15.12 -11.95 5.52
N ALA A 196 -14.85 -10.68 5.29
CA ALA A 196 -14.24 -9.81 6.30
C ALA A 196 -15.11 -9.71 7.57
N ALA A 197 -16.43 -9.55 7.40
CA ALA A 197 -17.37 -9.54 8.53
C ALA A 197 -17.39 -10.89 9.27
N GLU A 198 -17.37 -12.02 8.54
CA GLU A 198 -17.30 -13.36 9.13
C GLU A 198 -16.01 -13.54 9.95
N VAL A 199 -14.85 -13.17 9.42
CA VAL A 199 -13.56 -13.25 10.14
C VAL A 199 -13.62 -12.44 11.43
N ARG A 200 -14.28 -11.28 11.43
CA ARG A 200 -14.52 -10.50 12.67
C ARG A 200 -15.39 -11.20 13.67
N THR A 201 -16.39 -11.97 13.25
CA THR A 201 -17.21 -12.76 14.20
C THR A 201 -16.41 -13.85 14.89
N ARG A 202 -15.29 -14.28 14.30
CA ARG A 202 -14.33 -15.21 14.88
C ARG A 202 -13.34 -14.54 15.85
N GLY A 203 -13.42 -13.22 16.03
CA GLY A 203 -12.60 -12.46 16.97
C GLY A 203 -11.32 -11.87 16.36
N TYR A 204 -11.13 -11.91 15.04
CA TYR A 204 -9.97 -11.35 14.37
C TYR A 204 -10.30 -9.99 13.75
N GLU A 205 -9.41 -9.05 13.86
CA GLU A 205 -9.50 -7.80 13.12
C GLU A 205 -9.24 -8.05 11.64
N SER A 206 -10.23 -7.72 10.81
CA SER A 206 -10.17 -7.96 9.37
C SER A 206 -10.79 -6.82 8.59
N TRP A 207 -10.28 -6.64 7.39
CA TRP A 207 -10.74 -5.60 6.46
C TRP A 207 -10.82 -6.18 5.06
N PHE A 208 -11.66 -5.57 4.22
CA PHE A 208 -11.66 -5.80 2.79
C PHE A 208 -11.00 -4.64 2.05
N TYR A 209 -10.51 -4.91 0.86
CA TYR A 209 -9.98 -3.92 -0.07
C TYR A 209 -10.42 -4.24 -1.50
N HIS A 210 -10.97 -3.26 -2.20
CA HIS A 210 -11.38 -3.40 -3.60
C HIS A 210 -10.37 -2.71 -4.51
N ASP A 211 -9.56 -3.50 -5.21
CA ASP A 211 -8.65 -3.03 -6.24
C ASP A 211 -9.37 -3.01 -7.60
N GLU A 212 -9.87 -1.84 -7.98
CA GLU A 212 -10.62 -1.68 -9.22
C GLU A 212 -9.74 -1.84 -10.46
N ASP A 213 -8.45 -1.50 -10.37
CA ASP A 213 -7.54 -1.63 -11.51
C ASP A 213 -7.25 -3.07 -11.86
N ARG A 214 -7.06 -3.88 -10.83
CA ARG A 214 -6.83 -5.32 -10.99
C ARG A 214 -8.12 -6.10 -11.07
N GLN A 215 -9.26 -5.43 -10.83
CA GLN A 215 -10.56 -6.08 -10.71
C GLN A 215 -10.58 -7.20 -9.66
N LEU A 216 -9.93 -6.95 -8.53
CA LEU A 216 -9.83 -7.87 -7.40
C LEU A 216 -10.50 -7.27 -6.17
N SER A 217 -10.95 -8.17 -5.29
CA SER A 217 -11.36 -7.81 -3.93
C SER A 217 -10.62 -8.74 -2.98
N SER A 218 -9.90 -8.18 -2.02
CA SER A 218 -9.11 -8.95 -1.05
C SER A 218 -9.67 -8.78 0.36
N VAL A 219 -9.34 -9.74 1.22
CA VAL A 219 -9.58 -9.67 2.66
C VAL A 219 -8.27 -9.87 3.37
N THR A 220 -8.02 -9.00 4.35
CA THR A 220 -6.80 -8.98 5.14
C THR A 220 -7.12 -9.08 6.62
N VAL A 221 -6.13 -9.52 7.41
CA VAL A 221 -6.27 -9.71 8.85
C VAL A 221 -5.05 -9.23 9.61
N GLY A 222 -5.27 -8.62 10.78
CA GLY A 222 -4.22 -8.06 11.63
C GLY A 222 -3.61 -6.79 11.08
N LEU A 223 -3.05 -5.98 11.97
CA LEU A 223 -2.27 -4.78 11.63
C LEU A 223 -0.90 -4.88 12.28
N PHE A 224 0.13 -4.59 11.51
CA PHE A 224 1.50 -4.73 11.93
C PHE A 224 2.31 -3.52 11.46
N ASP A 225 3.21 -3.05 12.30
CA ASP A 225 4.12 -1.95 11.96
C ASP A 225 5.41 -2.45 11.29
N HIS A 226 6.43 -1.61 11.21
CA HIS A 226 7.72 -1.92 10.61
C HIS A 226 8.48 -3.09 11.28
N TYR A 227 8.06 -3.56 12.46
CA TYR A 227 8.63 -4.77 13.09
C TYR A 227 7.98 -6.07 12.60
N ALA A 228 6.98 -6.00 11.72
CA ALA A 228 6.32 -7.17 11.16
C ALA A 228 7.26 -8.14 10.44
N ILE A 229 8.30 -7.61 9.83
CA ILE A 229 9.32 -8.35 9.10
C ILE A 229 10.70 -7.81 9.47
N ASP A 230 11.62 -8.70 9.74
CA ASP A 230 13.02 -8.35 9.93
C ASP A 230 13.67 -8.08 8.58
N ALA A 231 14.20 -6.86 8.40
CA ALA A 231 14.73 -6.40 7.12
C ALA A 231 16.02 -7.13 6.70
N GLU A 232 16.77 -7.72 7.65
CA GLU A 232 18.03 -8.41 7.36
C GLU A 232 17.79 -9.88 7.02
N THR A 233 16.91 -10.54 7.75
CA THR A 233 16.66 -11.97 7.62
C THR A 233 15.43 -12.32 6.79
N GLY A 234 14.50 -11.38 6.64
CA GLY A 234 13.20 -11.60 6.00
C GLY A 234 12.22 -12.44 6.82
N PHE A 235 12.53 -12.75 8.08
CA PHE A 235 11.63 -13.49 8.96
C PHE A 235 10.51 -12.59 9.49
N TYR A 236 9.35 -13.18 9.64
CA TYR A 236 8.21 -12.51 10.25
C TYR A 236 8.34 -12.41 11.76
N SER A 237 7.73 -11.40 12.35
CA SER A 237 7.63 -11.28 13.80
C SER A 237 6.74 -12.38 14.39
N MET A 238 6.89 -12.63 15.70
CA MET A 238 6.04 -13.60 16.40
C MET A 238 4.54 -13.28 16.29
N ASP A 239 4.18 -12.00 16.22
CA ASP A 239 2.79 -11.57 16.11
C ASP A 239 2.23 -11.92 14.72
N VAL A 240 3.02 -11.76 13.65
CA VAL A 240 2.66 -12.19 12.30
C VAL A 240 2.56 -13.71 12.22
N GLU A 241 3.54 -14.43 12.77
CA GLU A 241 3.54 -15.91 12.79
C GLU A 241 2.34 -16.48 13.55
N ALA A 242 1.91 -15.84 14.64
CA ALA A 242 0.73 -16.25 15.39
C ALA A 242 -0.54 -16.14 14.54
N VAL A 243 -0.68 -15.07 13.74
CA VAL A 243 -1.84 -14.92 12.84
C VAL A 243 -1.74 -15.89 11.65
N LEU A 244 -0.53 -16.14 11.11
CA LEU A 244 -0.33 -17.15 10.07
C LEU A 244 -0.70 -18.56 10.52
N ALA A 245 -0.49 -18.90 11.79
CA ALA A 245 -0.89 -20.19 12.33
C ALA A 245 -2.41 -20.39 12.34
N GLU A 246 -3.18 -19.30 12.52
CA GLU A 246 -4.66 -19.33 12.49
C GLU A 246 -5.22 -19.29 11.05
N PHE A 247 -4.48 -18.72 10.12
CA PHE A 247 -4.81 -18.64 8.70
C PHE A 247 -3.70 -19.29 7.88
N PRO A 248 -3.58 -20.63 7.87
CA PRO A 248 -2.45 -21.31 7.23
C PRO A 248 -2.51 -21.29 5.69
N GLU A 249 -3.67 -20.98 5.13
CA GLU A 249 -3.93 -21.04 3.69
C GLU A 249 -4.47 -19.73 3.17
N ARG A 250 -3.92 -19.28 2.04
CA ARG A 250 -4.45 -18.16 1.28
C ARG A 250 -5.53 -18.65 0.32
N LEU A 251 -6.67 -17.98 0.32
CA LEU A 251 -7.81 -18.35 -0.50
C LEU A 251 -7.88 -17.55 -1.81
N VAL A 252 -8.28 -18.20 -2.87
CA VAL A 252 -8.67 -17.59 -4.15
C VAL A 252 -10.09 -18.06 -4.49
N ASN A 253 -11.02 -17.12 -4.58
CA ASN A 253 -12.43 -17.40 -4.81
C ASN A 253 -13.05 -18.40 -3.81
N GLY A 254 -12.50 -18.43 -2.58
CA GLY A 254 -12.94 -19.30 -1.49
C GLY A 254 -12.26 -20.67 -1.42
N GLU A 255 -11.34 -20.96 -2.33
CA GLU A 255 -10.57 -22.21 -2.34
C GLU A 255 -9.09 -21.96 -2.04
N PRO A 256 -8.36 -22.88 -1.37
CA PRO A 256 -6.94 -22.74 -1.14
C PRO A 256 -6.16 -22.56 -2.43
N LEU A 257 -5.33 -21.51 -2.50
CA LEU A 257 -4.41 -21.32 -3.62
C LEU A 257 -3.27 -22.32 -3.52
N MET A 258 -3.19 -23.21 -4.51
CA MET A 258 -2.16 -24.25 -4.54
C MET A 258 -0.91 -23.76 -5.28
N GLU A 259 0.26 -24.04 -4.73
CA GLU A 259 1.56 -23.80 -5.37
C GLU A 259 2.41 -25.06 -5.38
N TYR A 260 3.31 -25.20 -6.35
CA TYR A 260 4.27 -26.30 -6.33
C TYR A 260 5.25 -26.14 -5.16
N ARG A 261 5.50 -27.22 -4.40
CA ARG A 261 6.48 -27.22 -3.30
C ARG A 261 7.87 -26.82 -3.77
N ASN A 262 8.22 -27.19 -4.99
CA ASN A 262 9.43 -26.76 -5.67
C ASN A 262 9.07 -26.36 -7.11
N PRO A 263 9.21 -25.07 -7.48
CA PRO A 263 8.93 -24.62 -8.85
C PRO A 263 9.79 -25.30 -9.92
N GLY A 264 10.99 -25.80 -9.54
CA GLY A 264 11.90 -26.51 -10.43
C GLY A 264 11.68 -28.04 -10.47
N ASP A 265 10.86 -28.60 -9.57
CA ASP A 265 10.59 -30.04 -9.50
C ASP A 265 9.13 -30.30 -9.11
N HIS A 266 8.27 -30.41 -10.10
CA HIS A 266 6.84 -30.63 -9.91
C HIS A 266 6.50 -32.00 -9.31
N SER A 267 7.45 -32.97 -9.30
CA SER A 267 7.27 -34.30 -8.72
C SER A 267 7.10 -34.25 -7.19
N MET A 268 7.54 -33.18 -6.55
CA MET A 268 7.38 -32.94 -5.11
C MET A 268 5.93 -32.60 -4.68
N GLY A 269 5.01 -32.48 -5.66
CA GLY A 269 3.60 -32.18 -5.42
C GLY A 269 3.34 -30.71 -5.09
N MET A 270 2.11 -30.44 -4.69
CA MET A 270 1.63 -29.08 -4.36
C MET A 270 1.39 -28.91 -2.86
N ARG A 271 1.34 -27.68 -2.42
CA ARG A 271 0.89 -27.25 -1.08
C ARG A 271 -0.01 -26.05 -1.20
N ALA A 272 -0.82 -25.77 -0.21
CA ALA A 272 -1.51 -24.51 -0.11
C ALA A 272 -0.49 -23.38 0.11
N GLN A 273 -0.69 -22.28 -0.59
CA GLN A 273 0.10 -21.06 -0.40
C GLN A 273 -0.30 -20.40 0.92
N GLN A 274 0.68 -19.97 1.68
CA GLN A 274 0.41 -19.18 2.89
C GLN A 274 -0.04 -17.76 2.56
N PRO A 275 -0.82 -17.10 3.44
CA PRO A 275 -1.05 -15.68 3.39
C PRO A 275 0.27 -14.92 3.36
N ARG A 276 0.23 -13.73 2.82
CA ARG A 276 1.41 -12.89 2.71
C ARG A 276 1.19 -11.54 3.35
N LEU A 277 2.24 -11.02 3.93
CA LEU A 277 2.26 -9.67 4.43
C LEU A 277 2.19 -8.68 3.26
N VAL A 278 1.26 -7.76 3.33
CA VAL A 278 1.08 -6.68 2.33
C VAL A 278 1.00 -5.34 3.05
N GLU A 279 1.48 -4.32 2.42
CA GLU A 279 1.37 -2.96 2.96
C GLU A 279 -0.06 -2.44 2.79
N VAL A 280 -0.59 -1.80 3.83
CA VAL A 280 -1.88 -1.09 3.77
C VAL A 280 -1.75 0.07 2.78
N PRO A 281 -2.61 0.16 1.74
CA PRO A 281 -2.51 1.20 0.73
C PRO A 281 -2.53 2.60 1.34
N LEU A 282 -1.71 3.51 0.80
CA LEU A 282 -1.72 4.93 1.19
C LEU A 282 -2.78 5.74 0.44
N GLU A 283 -3.19 5.26 -0.75
CA GLU A 283 -4.20 5.87 -1.63
C GLU A 283 -5.02 4.79 -2.34
#